data_e592c392d4269912ec37ac8ef04b2e4b
#
_entry.id   e592c392d4269912ec37ac8ef04b2e4b
#
_cell.length_a   1.000
_cell.length_b   1.000
_cell.length_c   1.000
_cell.angle_alpha   90.00
_cell.angle_beta   90.00
_cell.angle_gamma   90.00
#
_symmetry.space_group_name_H-M   'P 1'
#
loop_
_entity.id
_entity.type
_entity.pdbx_description
1 polymer ?
#
loop_
_entity_poly.entity_id
_entity_poly.type
_entity_poly.pdbx_seq_one_letter_code
_entity_poly.pdbx_strand_id
1 'polypeptide(L)'
;MHLIIPKHPSSMVRVFFNIDASVGEKAQNMKQEDILLVQFFLRQIAEAATSSKPGGEARRQRILNVPISGTCDAATIDGIRAWQEGRKEEFPNTIVDGRADSARDVFYVKDGEWTIADLNGIFRFLFPNIWPRLQDHPKCPPQIKARLPQLL
;
A
#
# COMPACT_ATOMS: atom_id res chain seq x y z
N MET A 1 12.44 -0.60 -1.72
CA MET A 1 11.67 -0.59 -0.46
C MET A 1 12.59 -0.25 0.70
N HIS A 2 12.20 0.64 1.58
CA HIS A 2 12.93 1.03 2.79
C HIS A 2 11.97 1.34 3.94
N LEU A 3 12.50 1.41 5.16
CA LEU A 3 11.74 1.81 6.34
C LEU A 3 11.91 3.30 6.61
N ILE A 4 10.82 3.96 6.93
CA ILE A 4 10.83 5.30 7.51
C ILE A 4 10.41 5.19 8.98
N ILE A 5 11.20 5.77 9.86
CA ILE A 5 10.83 6.00 11.26
C ILE A 5 10.48 7.48 11.36
N PRO A 6 9.19 7.82 11.51
CA PRO A 6 8.78 9.21 11.59
C PRO A 6 9.44 9.92 12.76
N LYS A 7 10.00 11.10 12.51
CA LYS A 7 10.67 11.92 13.54
C LYS A 7 9.67 12.61 14.47
N HIS A 8 8.38 12.63 14.15
CA HIS A 8 7.39 13.38 14.93
C HIS A 8 6.76 12.49 16.02
N PRO A 9 6.81 12.89 17.30
CA PRO A 9 6.30 12.08 18.42
C PRO A 9 4.78 11.88 18.41
N SER A 10 4.03 12.67 17.65
CA SER A 10 2.57 12.56 17.53
C SER A 10 2.11 11.58 16.45
N SER A 11 3.02 10.99 15.67
CA SER A 11 2.61 10.02 14.66
C SER A 11 2.20 8.71 15.32
N MET A 12 0.98 8.27 15.09
CA MET A 12 0.49 6.95 15.54
C MET A 12 1.22 5.80 14.85
N VAL A 13 1.97 6.06 13.81
CA VAL A 13 2.75 5.09 13.04
C VAL A 13 4.22 5.24 13.38
N ARG A 14 4.76 4.31 14.17
CA ARG A 14 6.17 4.32 14.58
C ARG A 14 7.13 3.80 13.51
N VAL A 15 6.64 3.02 12.57
CA VAL A 15 7.37 2.40 11.47
C VAL A 15 6.50 2.43 10.23
N PHE A 16 7.11 2.66 9.09
CA PHE A 16 6.43 2.80 7.82
C PHE A 16 7.26 2.18 6.69
N PHE A 17 6.65 1.26 5.94
CA PHE A 17 7.29 0.65 4.79
C PHE A 17 7.07 1.52 3.55
N ASN A 18 8.13 2.19 3.11
CA ASN A 18 8.08 3.02 1.92
C ASN A 18 8.65 2.30 0.70
N ILE A 19 8.21 2.74 -0.47
CA ILE A 19 8.76 2.33 -1.77
C ILE A 19 9.89 3.28 -2.17
N ASP A 20 10.92 2.78 -2.87
CA ASP A 20 12.04 3.59 -3.35
C ASP A 20 11.68 4.32 -4.65
N ALA A 21 10.85 3.68 -5.48
CA ALA A 21 10.35 4.22 -6.73
C ALA A 21 8.82 4.10 -6.79
N SER A 22 8.16 5.01 -7.50
CA SER A 22 6.71 4.96 -7.71
C SER A 22 6.31 3.67 -8.43
N VAL A 23 5.13 3.14 -8.11
CA VAL A 23 4.54 1.93 -8.71
C VAL A 23 3.20 2.27 -9.35
N GLY A 24 3.00 1.89 -10.60
CA GLY A 24 1.72 2.06 -11.29
C GLY A 24 1.80 2.85 -12.58
N GLU A 25 0.72 3.54 -12.91
CA GLU A 25 0.55 4.28 -14.17
C GLU A 25 1.67 5.29 -14.40
N LYS A 26 2.32 5.22 -15.56
CA LYS A 26 3.45 6.11 -15.97
C LYS A 26 4.64 6.14 -15.00
N ALA A 27 4.71 5.22 -14.04
CA ALA A 27 5.86 5.12 -13.15
C ALA A 27 7.10 4.62 -13.93
N GLN A 28 8.25 5.19 -13.62
CA GLN A 28 9.53 4.84 -14.22
C GLN A 28 10.45 4.20 -13.19
N ASN A 29 11.37 3.35 -13.66
CA ASN A 29 12.38 2.70 -12.80
C ASN A 29 11.79 1.92 -11.62
N MET A 30 10.60 1.31 -11.82
CA MET A 30 9.95 0.49 -10.82
C MET A 30 10.86 -0.66 -10.39
N LYS A 31 10.94 -0.86 -9.06
CA LYS A 31 11.67 -1.99 -8.49
C LYS A 31 10.71 -3.12 -8.15
N GLN A 32 11.11 -4.35 -8.41
CA GLN A 32 10.29 -5.54 -8.12
C GLN A 32 9.82 -5.59 -6.68
N GLU A 33 10.69 -5.25 -5.73
CA GLU A 33 10.36 -5.24 -4.30
C GLU A 33 9.29 -4.20 -3.95
N ASP A 34 9.32 -3.03 -4.61
CA ASP A 34 8.32 -1.97 -4.41
C ASP A 34 6.96 -2.41 -4.96
N ILE A 35 6.96 -3.03 -6.15
CA ILE A 35 5.75 -3.58 -6.77
C ILE A 35 5.15 -4.68 -5.86
N LEU A 36 5.97 -5.62 -5.40
CA LEU A 36 5.53 -6.69 -4.48
C LEU A 36 4.92 -6.15 -3.19
N LEU A 37 5.50 -5.10 -2.61
CA LEU A 37 4.98 -4.48 -1.39
C LEU A 37 3.59 -3.88 -1.61
N VAL A 38 3.41 -3.12 -2.69
CA VAL A 38 2.11 -2.52 -3.04
C VAL A 38 1.07 -3.60 -3.32
N GLN A 39 1.42 -4.59 -4.15
CA GLN A 39 0.53 -5.72 -4.47
C GLN A 39 0.15 -6.52 -3.22
N PHE A 40 1.10 -6.78 -2.34
CA PHE A 40 0.88 -7.50 -1.08
C PHE A 40 -0.10 -6.75 -0.18
N PHE A 41 0.13 -5.46 0.07
CA PHE A 41 -0.78 -4.67 0.89
C PHE A 41 -2.19 -4.62 0.30
N LEU A 42 -2.34 -4.27 -0.98
CA LEU A 42 -3.63 -4.22 -1.64
C LEU A 42 -4.40 -5.54 -1.48
N ARG A 43 -3.77 -6.66 -1.81
CA ARG A 43 -4.40 -7.98 -1.74
C ARG A 43 -4.79 -8.36 -0.33
N GLN A 44 -3.89 -8.23 0.65
CA GLN A 44 -4.17 -8.66 2.02
C GLN A 44 -5.25 -7.80 2.67
N ILE A 45 -5.24 -6.50 2.41
CA ILE A 45 -6.30 -5.61 2.88
C ILE A 45 -7.65 -5.99 2.25
N ALA A 46 -7.71 -6.20 0.94
CA ALA A 46 -8.94 -6.56 0.25
C ALA A 46 -9.48 -7.95 0.66
N GLU A 47 -8.59 -8.89 1.01
CA GLU A 47 -8.99 -10.21 1.52
C GLU A 47 -9.56 -10.13 2.94
N ALA A 48 -9.01 -9.27 3.79
CA ALA A 48 -9.43 -9.12 5.18
C ALA A 48 -10.63 -8.19 5.36
N ALA A 49 -10.79 -7.19 4.49
CA ALA A 49 -11.84 -6.19 4.61
C ALA A 49 -13.09 -6.56 3.82
N THR A 50 -14.25 -6.24 4.39
CA THR A 50 -15.54 -6.23 3.68
C THR A 50 -16.00 -4.78 3.52
N SER A 51 -16.67 -4.47 2.42
CA SER A 51 -17.19 -3.11 2.21
C SER A 51 -18.73 -3.14 2.17
N SER A 52 -19.32 -2.34 3.05
CA SER A 52 -20.77 -2.09 3.05
C SER A 52 -21.17 -0.85 2.24
N LYS A 53 -20.19 -0.10 1.72
CA LYS A 53 -20.44 1.12 0.94
C LYS A 53 -20.91 0.80 -0.47
N PRO A 54 -21.80 1.61 -1.07
CA PRO A 54 -22.19 1.46 -2.48
C PRO A 54 -20.96 1.44 -3.40
N GLY A 55 -20.90 0.47 -4.32
CA GLY A 55 -19.74 0.28 -5.19
C GLY A 55 -18.47 -0.28 -4.52
N GLY A 56 -18.47 -0.45 -3.21
CA GLY A 56 -17.30 -0.93 -2.47
C GLY A 56 -16.90 -2.35 -2.81
N GLU A 57 -17.88 -3.25 -3.01
CA GLU A 57 -17.59 -4.63 -3.41
C GLU A 57 -17.01 -4.71 -4.83
N ALA A 58 -17.52 -3.92 -5.77
CA ALA A 58 -16.96 -3.86 -7.12
C ALA A 58 -15.51 -3.39 -7.12
N ARG A 59 -15.18 -2.36 -6.32
CA ARG A 59 -13.79 -1.89 -6.15
C ARG A 59 -12.94 -2.96 -5.46
N ARG A 60 -13.48 -3.62 -4.43
CA ARG A 60 -12.80 -4.71 -3.74
C ARG A 60 -12.43 -5.84 -4.69
N GLN A 61 -13.31 -6.24 -5.61
CA GLN A 61 -13.02 -7.27 -6.61
C GLN A 61 -11.89 -6.85 -7.56
N ARG A 62 -11.83 -5.59 -7.98
CA ARG A 62 -10.71 -5.07 -8.77
C ARG A 62 -9.38 -5.19 -8.01
N ILE A 63 -9.38 -4.91 -6.71
CA ILE A 63 -8.18 -5.06 -5.86
C ILE A 63 -7.84 -6.55 -5.65
N LEU A 64 -8.83 -7.41 -5.48
CA LEU A 64 -8.62 -8.86 -5.38
C LEU A 64 -8.05 -9.49 -6.66
N ASN A 65 -8.19 -8.84 -7.81
CA ASN A 65 -7.57 -9.28 -9.07
C ASN A 65 -6.08 -8.92 -9.18
N VAL A 66 -5.55 -8.09 -8.29
CA VAL A 66 -4.12 -7.74 -8.29
C VAL A 66 -3.27 -8.99 -8.02
N PRO A 67 -2.39 -9.41 -8.93
CA PRO A 67 -1.50 -10.53 -8.68
C PRO A 67 -0.35 -10.10 -7.74
N ILE A 68 0.16 -11.00 -6.92
CA ILE A 68 1.40 -10.77 -6.16
C ILE A 68 2.55 -11.37 -6.97
N SER A 69 2.97 -10.70 -8.02
CA SER A 69 3.92 -11.19 -9.02
C SER A 69 5.26 -10.43 -9.05
N GLY A 70 5.28 -9.21 -8.53
CA GLY A 70 6.41 -8.29 -8.67
C GLY A 70 6.52 -7.65 -10.07
N THR A 71 5.49 -7.83 -10.90
CA THR A 71 5.34 -7.16 -12.20
C THR A 71 4.15 -6.20 -12.14
N CYS A 72 4.36 -4.94 -12.50
CA CYS A 72 3.29 -3.94 -12.54
C CYS A 72 2.52 -4.08 -13.87
N ASP A 73 1.47 -4.85 -13.83
CA ASP A 73 0.55 -5.08 -14.95
C ASP A 73 -0.70 -4.18 -14.88
N ALA A 74 -1.58 -4.30 -15.86
CA ALA A 74 -2.83 -3.55 -15.93
C ALA A 74 -3.73 -3.81 -14.69
N ALA A 75 -3.74 -5.03 -14.15
CA ALA A 75 -4.52 -5.37 -12.95
C ALA A 75 -3.94 -4.69 -11.70
N THR A 76 -2.63 -4.56 -11.61
CA THR A 76 -1.97 -3.80 -10.53
C THR A 76 -2.35 -2.32 -10.58
N ILE A 77 -2.28 -1.70 -11.76
CA ILE A 77 -2.66 -0.29 -11.97
C ILE A 77 -4.13 -0.06 -11.63
N ASP A 78 -5.00 -0.95 -12.09
CA ASP A 78 -6.44 -0.88 -11.83
C ASP A 78 -6.76 -1.08 -10.34
N GLY A 79 -6.07 -1.96 -9.67
CA GLY A 79 -6.19 -2.16 -8.21
C GLY A 79 -5.78 -0.92 -7.40
N ILE A 80 -4.67 -0.26 -7.78
CA ILE A 80 -4.26 1.02 -7.16
C ILE A 80 -5.35 2.08 -7.39
N ARG A 81 -5.86 2.19 -8.62
CA ARG A 81 -6.92 3.15 -8.95
C ARG A 81 -8.20 2.88 -8.16
N ALA A 82 -8.62 1.62 -8.06
CA ALA A 82 -9.78 1.22 -7.27
C ALA A 82 -9.63 1.58 -5.78
N TRP A 83 -8.43 1.41 -5.22
CA TRP A 83 -8.10 1.86 -3.88
C TRP A 83 -8.28 3.37 -3.73
N GLN A 84 -7.66 4.15 -4.61
CA GLN A 84 -7.72 5.61 -4.60
C GLN A 84 -9.16 6.14 -4.77
N GLU A 85 -9.97 5.51 -5.63
CA GLU A 85 -11.40 5.83 -5.79
C GLU A 85 -12.16 5.68 -4.47
N GLY A 86 -11.92 4.59 -3.74
CA GLY A 86 -12.53 4.37 -2.42
C GLY A 86 -12.09 5.41 -1.39
N ARG A 87 -10.82 5.77 -1.38
CA ARG A 87 -10.29 6.79 -0.46
C ARG A 87 -10.79 8.19 -0.79
N LYS A 88 -11.01 8.51 -2.06
CA LYS A 88 -11.55 9.81 -2.49
C LYS A 88 -12.95 10.10 -1.93
N GLU A 89 -13.74 9.08 -1.62
CA GLU A 89 -15.03 9.24 -0.96
C GLU A 89 -14.89 9.82 0.47
N GLU A 90 -13.80 9.53 1.16
CA GLU A 90 -13.51 10.02 2.51
C GLU A 90 -12.62 11.27 2.49
N PHE A 91 -11.71 11.33 1.53
CA PHE A 91 -10.72 12.40 1.32
C PHE A 91 -10.86 12.95 -0.09
N PRO A 92 -11.71 13.96 -0.31
CA PRO A 92 -12.04 14.45 -1.66
C PRO A 92 -10.85 14.89 -2.51
N ASN A 93 -9.75 15.29 -1.87
CA ASN A 93 -8.53 15.72 -2.57
C ASN A 93 -7.60 14.54 -2.98
N THR A 94 -8.01 13.29 -2.71
CA THR A 94 -7.25 12.13 -3.16
C THR A 94 -7.13 12.11 -4.69
N ILE A 95 -5.90 12.01 -5.18
CA ILE A 95 -5.60 11.87 -6.60
C ILE A 95 -5.88 10.43 -7.01
N VAL A 96 -6.66 10.24 -8.07
CA VAL A 96 -6.99 8.93 -8.64
C VAL A 96 -6.27 8.80 -9.97
N ASP A 97 -5.02 8.38 -9.94
CA ASP A 97 -4.16 8.25 -11.11
C ASP A 97 -3.65 6.83 -11.38
N GLY A 98 -3.95 5.87 -10.48
CA GLY A 98 -3.47 4.49 -10.60
C GLY A 98 -1.99 4.33 -10.27
N ARG A 99 -1.40 5.28 -9.50
CA ARG A 99 0.01 5.26 -9.10
C ARG A 99 0.16 5.43 -7.60
N ALA A 100 0.97 4.60 -7.00
CA ALA A 100 1.45 4.75 -5.64
C ALA A 100 2.83 5.41 -5.68
N ASP A 101 2.93 6.63 -5.18
CA ASP A 101 4.19 7.37 -5.11
C ASP A 101 4.93 7.09 -3.80
N SER A 102 6.28 7.17 -3.85
CA SER A 102 7.11 7.13 -2.66
C SER A 102 6.79 8.32 -1.76
N ALA A 103 6.48 8.06 -0.51
CA ALA A 103 6.20 9.10 0.47
C ALA A 103 7.49 9.87 0.79
N ARG A 104 7.39 11.19 0.83
CA ARG A 104 8.50 12.09 1.16
C ARG A 104 8.28 12.62 2.57
N ASP A 105 9.13 12.26 3.51
CA ASP A 105 9.27 12.79 4.89
C ASP A 105 8.00 13.13 5.69
N VAL A 106 6.82 13.12 5.09
CA VAL A 106 5.53 13.41 5.70
C VAL A 106 4.50 12.35 5.29
N PHE A 107 3.67 11.89 6.24
CA PHE A 107 2.59 10.95 5.98
C PHE A 107 1.46 11.58 5.16
N TYR A 108 1.26 12.88 5.31
CA TYR A 108 0.15 13.62 4.72
C TYR A 108 0.69 14.66 3.74
N VAL A 109 0.14 14.65 2.54
CA VAL A 109 0.16 15.81 1.67
C VAL A 109 -1.00 16.70 2.12
N LYS A 110 -0.86 18.03 2.03
CA LYS A 110 -1.91 18.98 2.38
C LYS A 110 -3.25 18.49 1.81
N ASP A 111 -4.17 18.12 2.71
CA ASP A 111 -5.51 17.62 2.42
C ASP A 111 -5.59 16.22 1.73
N GLY A 112 -4.55 15.37 1.81
CA GLY A 112 -4.54 14.02 1.27
C GLY A 112 -3.48 13.12 1.90
N GLU A 113 -3.54 11.83 1.61
CA GLU A 113 -2.55 10.85 2.03
C GLU A 113 -1.82 10.26 0.82
N TRP A 114 -0.54 9.96 0.99
CA TRP A 114 0.17 9.11 0.05
C TRP A 114 -0.46 7.72 -0.01
N THR A 115 -0.74 7.18 -1.19
CA THR A 115 -1.31 5.83 -1.33
C THR A 115 -0.54 4.78 -0.52
N ILE A 116 0.79 4.84 -0.55
CA ILE A 116 1.61 3.90 0.22
C ILE A 116 1.48 4.11 1.74
N ALA A 117 1.31 5.34 2.20
CA ALA A 117 1.10 5.66 3.62
C ALA A 117 -0.23 5.10 4.12
N ASP A 118 -1.28 5.32 3.35
CA ASP A 118 -2.62 4.84 3.64
C ASP A 118 -2.67 3.30 3.68
N LEU A 119 -2.05 2.63 2.71
CA LEU A 119 -1.93 1.17 2.71
C LEU A 119 -1.24 0.63 3.98
N ASN A 120 -0.17 1.28 4.44
CA ASN A 120 0.48 0.94 5.70
C ASN A 120 -0.46 1.09 6.90
N GLY A 121 -1.19 2.21 6.97
CA GLY A 121 -2.13 2.52 8.05
C GLY A 121 -3.24 1.48 8.15
N ILE A 122 -3.87 1.16 7.02
CA ILE A 122 -4.96 0.17 6.97
C ILE A 122 -4.44 -1.24 7.24
N PHE A 123 -3.28 -1.63 6.67
CA PHE A 123 -2.68 -2.94 6.95
C PHE A 123 -2.38 -3.10 8.44
N ARG A 124 -1.78 -2.09 9.08
CA ARG A 124 -1.53 -2.09 10.51
C ARG A 124 -2.81 -2.25 11.33
N PHE A 125 -3.87 -1.56 10.94
CA PHE A 125 -5.17 -1.65 11.62
C PHE A 125 -5.78 -3.06 11.52
N LEU A 126 -5.70 -3.68 10.36
CA LEU A 126 -6.26 -5.01 10.13
C LEU A 126 -5.40 -6.14 10.70
N PHE A 127 -4.08 -5.94 10.77
CA PHE A 127 -3.11 -6.95 11.21
C PHE A 127 -2.21 -6.45 12.35
N PRO A 128 -2.79 -6.00 13.49
CA PRO A 128 -2.01 -5.39 14.57
C PRO A 128 -1.00 -6.34 15.22
N ASN A 129 -1.28 -7.65 15.21
CA ASN A 129 -0.39 -8.67 15.76
C ASN A 129 0.79 -9.03 14.84
N ILE A 130 0.70 -8.66 13.57
CA ILE A 130 1.74 -8.88 12.56
C ILE A 130 2.60 -7.63 12.40
N TRP A 131 1.99 -6.45 12.45
CA TRP A 131 2.71 -5.19 12.28
C TRP A 131 3.76 -4.92 13.37
N PRO A 132 4.99 -4.49 13.06
CA PRO A 132 5.55 -4.23 11.72
C PRO A 132 6.26 -5.44 11.08
N ARG A 133 6.12 -6.62 11.64
CA ARG A 133 6.81 -7.85 11.20
C ARG A 133 6.08 -8.50 10.03
N LEU A 134 6.09 -7.85 8.86
CA LEU A 134 5.40 -8.36 7.66
C LEU A 134 5.81 -9.80 7.31
N GLN A 135 7.05 -10.20 7.64
CA GLN A 135 7.56 -11.56 7.43
C GLN A 135 6.75 -12.65 8.17
N ASP A 136 6.05 -12.27 9.23
CA ASP A 136 5.22 -13.21 10.02
C ASP A 136 3.86 -13.45 9.35
N HIS A 137 3.49 -12.64 8.33
CA HIS A 137 2.27 -12.88 7.58
C HIS A 137 2.43 -14.11 6.68
N PRO A 138 1.50 -15.11 6.72
CA PRO A 138 1.66 -16.37 5.99
C PRO A 138 1.79 -16.18 4.47
N LYS A 139 1.17 -15.15 3.92
CA LYS A 139 1.20 -14.81 2.48
C LYS A 139 2.23 -13.74 2.11
N CYS A 140 3.13 -13.37 3.02
CA CYS A 140 4.18 -12.41 2.69
C CYS A 140 5.11 -12.98 1.62
N PRO A 141 5.36 -12.25 0.51
CA PRO A 141 6.24 -12.71 -0.55
C PRO A 141 7.66 -13.05 -0.04
N PRO A 142 8.28 -14.16 -0.53
CA PRO A 142 9.62 -14.56 -0.10
C PRO A 142 10.68 -13.45 -0.28
N GLN A 143 10.58 -12.67 -1.35
CA GLN A 143 11.49 -11.55 -1.63
C GLN A 143 11.38 -10.45 -0.57
N ILE A 144 10.16 -10.13 -0.13
CA ILE A 144 9.94 -9.18 0.97
C ILE A 144 10.48 -9.77 2.28
N LYS A 145 10.19 -11.05 2.58
CA LYS A 145 10.73 -11.73 3.78
C LYS A 145 12.25 -11.67 3.85
N ALA A 146 12.93 -11.91 2.74
CA ALA A 146 14.39 -11.88 2.68
C ALA A 146 14.97 -10.46 2.87
N ARG A 147 14.22 -9.42 2.48
CA ARG A 147 14.67 -8.02 2.56
C ARG A 147 14.46 -7.41 3.95
N LEU A 148 13.41 -7.79 4.66
CA LEU A 148 13.02 -7.16 5.93
C LEU A 148 14.08 -7.22 7.03
N PRO A 149 14.81 -8.34 7.26
CA PRO A 149 15.86 -8.39 8.28
C PRO A 149 17.01 -7.38 8.07
N GLN A 150 17.17 -6.89 6.84
CA GLN A 150 18.18 -5.86 6.50
C GLN A 150 17.66 -4.45 6.77
N LEU A 151 16.37 -4.28 7.05
CA LEU A 151 15.71 -2.98 7.25
C LEU A 151 15.34 -2.75 8.73
N LEU A 152 15.23 -3.82 9.52
CA LEU A 152 14.88 -3.80 10.95
C LEU A 152 16.14 -3.99 11.80
#